data_b549f6f2116d08b5a1f21334d4d33829
#
_entry.id   b549f6f2116d08b5a1f21334d4d33829
#
_cell.length_a   1.000
_cell.length_b   1.000
_cell.length_c   1.000
_cell.angle_alpha   90.00
_cell.angle_beta   90.00
_cell.angle_gamma   90.00
#
_symmetry.space_group_name_H-M   'P 1'
#
loop_
_entity.id
_entity.type
_entity.pdbx_description
1 polymer ?
#
loop_
_entity_poly.entity_id
_entity_poly.type
_entity_poly.pdbx_seq_one_letter_code
_entity_poly.pdbx_strand_id
1 'polypeptide(L)'
;DAAMLLNIIAGKDNMDTTSVEKPKVDYTKALKNDVKGLKIGVPKEFFGEGINSEVKAKLEEAIEKYKEMGAIVEECSLDVAEYALATYYIIACAEASSNLGRFDGIRYGYRAKDYKNLKELFVNSRSEAFGPEVKRRIILGTYVLSSGYYDAYYKKAQKVRTFVKKEFDKNFEKYDVLLTPVAPTTAFGIGEKSNNPLEMYLADICTVSINIAGVPAISIPCGVDSEGMPIGMQLIGNRFDEETILNAAYTFEQKIKFRENHKPQI
;
A
#
# COMPACT_ATOMS: atom_id res chain seq x y z
N ASP A 1 -1.02 19.14 -3.84
CA ASP A 1 -0.21 19.04 -2.61
C ASP A 1 0.76 17.84 -2.67
N ALA A 2 0.32 16.60 -3.03
CA ALA A 2 1.18 15.42 -3.11
C ALA A 2 2.38 15.64 -4.06
N ALA A 3 2.17 16.17 -5.27
CA ALA A 3 3.24 16.47 -6.22
C ALA A 3 4.26 17.50 -5.67
N MET A 4 3.78 18.53 -4.97
CA MET A 4 4.65 19.53 -4.32
C MET A 4 5.51 18.92 -3.22
N LEU A 5 4.91 18.08 -2.38
CA LEU A 5 5.64 17.38 -1.32
C LEU A 5 6.67 16.40 -1.90
N LEU A 6 6.29 15.66 -2.94
CA LEU A 6 7.18 14.72 -3.61
C LEU A 6 8.39 15.42 -4.23
N ASN A 7 8.24 16.64 -4.77
CA ASN A 7 9.37 17.46 -5.24
C ASN A 7 10.43 17.72 -4.17
N ILE A 8 10.03 17.73 -2.90
CA ILE A 8 10.92 18.02 -1.78
C ILE A 8 11.59 16.75 -1.26
N ILE A 9 10.79 15.66 -1.11
CA ILE A 9 11.25 14.44 -0.43
C ILE A 9 11.88 13.41 -1.38
N ALA A 10 11.59 13.46 -2.69
CA ALA A 10 12.15 12.52 -3.65
C ALA A 10 13.61 12.83 -3.96
N GLY A 11 14.48 11.83 -3.84
CA GLY A 11 15.90 11.98 -4.15
C GLY A 11 16.75 10.83 -3.63
N LYS A 12 18.02 10.84 -4.02
CA LYS A 12 19.03 9.92 -3.50
C LYS A 12 19.37 10.27 -2.06
N ASP A 13 19.28 9.28 -1.18
CA ASP A 13 19.84 9.33 0.18
C ASP A 13 21.09 8.44 0.26
N ASN A 14 22.24 9.01 0.57
CA ASN A 14 23.50 8.27 0.72
C ASN A 14 23.52 7.37 1.97
N MET A 15 22.61 7.59 2.92
CA MET A 15 22.47 6.76 4.13
C MET A 15 21.47 5.60 3.93
N ASP A 16 20.76 5.58 2.80
CA ASP A 16 19.84 4.51 2.41
C ASP A 16 20.32 3.81 1.13
N THR A 17 20.80 2.57 1.28
CA THR A 17 21.29 1.75 0.17
C THR A 17 20.19 1.33 -0.80
N THR A 18 18.92 1.46 -0.42
CA THR A 18 17.77 1.13 -1.27
C THR A 18 17.32 2.30 -2.14
N SER A 19 17.75 3.53 -1.84
CA SER A 19 17.42 4.70 -2.63
C SER A 19 18.13 4.68 -4.00
N VAL A 20 17.39 5.03 -5.05
CA VAL A 20 17.88 5.00 -6.43
C VAL A 20 18.19 6.41 -6.90
N GLU A 21 19.34 6.58 -7.59
CA GLU A 21 19.66 7.84 -8.21
C GLU A 21 18.87 8.00 -9.52
N LYS A 22 18.06 9.06 -9.58
CA LYS A 22 17.26 9.44 -10.74
C LYS A 22 17.45 10.94 -11.03
N PRO A 23 17.29 11.38 -12.28
CA PRO A 23 17.21 12.80 -12.58
C PRO A 23 16.10 13.45 -11.73
N LYS A 24 16.36 14.66 -11.25
CA LYS A 24 15.36 15.43 -10.49
C LYS A 24 14.19 15.80 -11.41
N VAL A 25 12.99 15.39 -11.04
CA VAL A 25 11.75 15.68 -11.75
C VAL A 25 10.97 16.76 -10.98
N ASP A 26 10.30 17.64 -11.70
CA ASP A 26 9.30 18.54 -11.14
C ASP A 26 7.90 17.94 -11.38
N TYR A 27 7.41 17.20 -10.43
CA TYR A 27 6.13 16.49 -10.50
C TYR A 27 4.92 17.42 -10.67
N THR A 28 5.05 18.71 -10.32
CA THR A 28 3.96 19.69 -10.52
C THR A 28 3.72 19.97 -12.01
N LYS A 29 4.74 19.81 -12.87
CA LYS A 29 4.63 19.97 -14.32
C LYS A 29 3.85 18.84 -14.99
N ALA A 30 3.70 17.70 -14.31
CA ALA A 30 2.89 16.60 -14.80
C ALA A 30 1.37 16.86 -14.68
N LEU A 31 0.93 17.81 -13.88
CA LEU A 31 -0.47 18.10 -13.60
C LEU A 31 -1.15 18.85 -14.77
N LYS A 32 -1.35 18.15 -15.89
CA LYS A 32 -1.86 18.73 -17.16
C LYS A 32 -3.39 18.83 -17.22
N ASN A 33 -4.11 18.21 -16.29
CA ASN A 33 -5.59 18.12 -16.28
C ASN A 33 -6.16 17.53 -17.58
N ASP A 34 -5.49 16.51 -18.12
CA ASP A 34 -5.89 15.79 -19.32
C ASP A 34 -5.54 14.31 -19.21
N VAL A 35 -6.51 13.44 -19.49
CA VAL A 35 -6.38 11.98 -19.51
C VAL A 35 -6.84 11.38 -20.84
N LYS A 36 -7.00 12.19 -21.86
CA LYS A 36 -7.43 11.72 -23.18
C LYS A 36 -6.44 10.70 -23.74
N GLY A 37 -6.96 9.51 -24.06
CA GLY A 37 -6.17 8.40 -24.57
C GLY A 37 -5.36 7.64 -23.54
N LEU A 38 -5.38 8.04 -22.24
CA LEU A 38 -4.76 7.29 -21.14
C LEU A 38 -5.41 5.92 -21.04
N LYS A 39 -4.61 4.85 -21.05
CA LYS A 39 -5.08 3.48 -20.93
C LYS A 39 -5.11 3.05 -19.48
N ILE A 40 -6.31 2.79 -18.95
CA ILE A 40 -6.56 2.38 -17.58
C ILE A 40 -7.03 0.93 -17.56
N GLY A 41 -6.27 0.05 -16.90
CA GLY A 41 -6.65 -1.32 -16.61
C GLY A 41 -7.42 -1.43 -15.29
N VAL A 42 -8.51 -2.17 -15.27
CA VAL A 42 -9.32 -2.44 -14.07
C VAL A 42 -9.23 -3.92 -13.75
N PRO A 43 -8.39 -4.34 -12.78
CA PRO A 43 -8.24 -5.75 -12.43
C PRO A 43 -9.50 -6.28 -11.73
N LYS A 44 -10.18 -7.24 -12.36
CA LYS A 44 -11.46 -7.80 -11.91
C LYS A 44 -11.40 -8.45 -10.51
N GLU A 45 -10.23 -8.96 -10.13
CA GLU A 45 -10.02 -9.63 -8.84
C GLU A 45 -10.22 -8.69 -7.65
N PHE A 46 -10.08 -7.37 -7.85
CA PHE A 46 -10.30 -6.35 -6.83
C PHE A 46 -11.77 -5.88 -6.72
N PHE A 47 -12.66 -6.44 -7.54
CA PHE A 47 -14.11 -6.13 -7.53
C PHE A 47 -14.95 -7.38 -7.17
N GLY A 48 -14.32 -8.43 -6.65
CA GLY A 48 -14.95 -9.70 -6.26
C GLY A 48 -15.69 -9.65 -4.92
N GLU A 49 -15.89 -10.85 -4.36
CA GLU A 49 -16.46 -11.01 -3.02
C GLU A 49 -15.57 -10.36 -1.96
N GLY A 50 -16.21 -9.79 -0.92
CA GLY A 50 -15.53 -9.09 0.18
C GLY A 50 -15.36 -7.58 0.01
N ILE A 51 -15.61 -7.04 -1.19
CA ILE A 51 -15.69 -5.58 -1.39
C ILE A 51 -17.12 -5.11 -1.14
N ASN A 52 -17.27 -4.11 -0.28
CA ASN A 52 -18.55 -3.49 0.03
C ASN A 52 -19.23 -2.97 -1.25
N SER A 53 -20.54 -3.17 -1.37
CA SER A 53 -21.32 -2.78 -2.56
C SER A 53 -21.29 -1.29 -2.86
N GLU A 54 -21.28 -0.44 -1.82
CA GLU A 54 -21.20 1.02 -2.01
C GLU A 54 -19.80 1.44 -2.49
N VAL A 55 -18.74 0.80 -1.97
CA VAL A 55 -17.37 0.99 -2.48
C VAL A 55 -17.30 0.63 -3.95
N LYS A 56 -17.83 -0.53 -4.34
CA LYS A 56 -17.87 -0.99 -5.72
C LYS A 56 -18.63 -0.01 -6.62
N ALA A 57 -19.81 0.42 -6.21
CA ALA A 57 -20.63 1.37 -6.97
C ALA A 57 -19.90 2.71 -7.21
N LYS A 58 -19.20 3.25 -6.18
CA LYS A 58 -18.44 4.50 -6.33
C LYS A 58 -17.23 4.38 -7.23
N LEU A 59 -16.60 3.21 -7.26
CA LEU A 59 -15.51 2.92 -8.21
C LEU A 59 -16.02 2.77 -9.64
N GLU A 60 -17.17 2.15 -9.84
CA GLU A 60 -17.83 2.08 -11.16
C GLU A 60 -18.18 3.48 -11.67
N GLU A 61 -18.74 4.35 -10.80
CA GLU A 61 -18.97 5.77 -11.15
C GLU A 61 -17.65 6.50 -11.53
N ALA A 62 -16.56 6.22 -10.82
CA ALA A 62 -15.25 6.82 -11.11
C ALA A 62 -14.68 6.32 -12.46
N ILE A 63 -14.85 5.04 -12.77
CA ILE A 63 -14.49 4.46 -14.07
C ILE A 63 -15.23 5.14 -15.21
N GLU A 64 -16.55 5.33 -15.09
CA GLU A 64 -17.32 6.03 -16.11
C GLU A 64 -16.87 7.50 -16.27
N LYS A 65 -16.53 8.19 -15.19
CA LYS A 65 -15.95 9.54 -15.27
C LYS A 65 -14.64 9.59 -16.05
N TYR A 66 -13.75 8.60 -15.87
CA TYR A 66 -12.53 8.51 -16.67
C TYR A 66 -12.83 8.32 -18.16
N LYS A 67 -13.81 7.47 -18.51
CA LYS A 67 -14.26 7.29 -19.90
C LYS A 67 -14.83 8.60 -20.48
N GLU A 68 -15.67 9.32 -19.71
CA GLU A 68 -16.18 10.64 -20.11
C GLU A 68 -15.08 11.67 -20.37
N MET A 69 -13.97 11.60 -19.64
CA MET A 69 -12.79 12.45 -19.84
C MET A 69 -11.90 12.00 -20.99
N GLY A 70 -12.26 10.92 -21.69
CA GLY A 70 -11.55 10.41 -22.87
C GLY A 70 -10.46 9.39 -22.59
N ALA A 71 -10.36 8.85 -21.38
CA ALA A 71 -9.51 7.71 -21.09
C ALA A 71 -10.07 6.42 -21.71
N ILE A 72 -9.18 5.50 -22.03
CA ILE A 72 -9.50 4.15 -22.52
C ILE A 72 -9.47 3.21 -21.34
N VAL A 73 -10.65 2.79 -20.84
CA VAL A 73 -10.74 1.93 -19.66
C VAL A 73 -11.17 0.54 -20.06
N GLU A 74 -10.38 -0.47 -19.69
CA GLU A 74 -10.62 -1.88 -19.98
C GLU A 74 -10.49 -2.74 -18.73
N GLU A 75 -11.26 -3.82 -18.65
CA GLU A 75 -11.07 -4.86 -17.65
C GLU A 75 -9.76 -5.62 -17.94
N CYS A 76 -9.04 -5.97 -16.88
CA CYS A 76 -7.84 -6.78 -16.94
C CYS A 76 -7.83 -7.81 -15.79
N SER A 77 -6.75 -8.58 -15.69
CA SER A 77 -6.57 -9.57 -14.63
C SER A 77 -5.23 -9.41 -13.94
N LEU A 78 -5.23 -9.59 -12.62
CA LEU A 78 -4.06 -9.75 -11.75
C LEU A 78 -4.23 -11.03 -10.93
N ASP A 79 -4.04 -12.19 -11.57
CA ASP A 79 -4.31 -13.54 -11.03
C ASP A 79 -3.58 -13.87 -9.71
N VAL A 80 -2.66 -13.00 -9.30
CA VAL A 80 -1.82 -13.17 -8.10
C VAL A 80 -2.34 -12.45 -6.87
N ALA A 81 -3.44 -11.69 -6.98
CA ALA A 81 -4.00 -10.92 -5.86
C ALA A 81 -4.33 -11.83 -4.67
N GLU A 82 -4.83 -13.05 -4.91
CA GLU A 82 -5.17 -14.05 -3.90
C GLU A 82 -3.98 -14.45 -3.02
N TYR A 83 -2.77 -14.55 -3.58
CA TYR A 83 -1.56 -14.97 -2.83
C TYR A 83 -0.81 -13.82 -2.18
N ALA A 84 -1.15 -12.58 -2.54
CA ALA A 84 -0.39 -11.41 -2.14
C ALA A 84 -0.43 -11.18 -0.63
N LEU A 85 -1.60 -11.35 0.02
CA LEU A 85 -1.75 -11.11 1.45
C LEU A 85 -0.84 -12.02 2.29
N ALA A 86 -0.90 -13.33 2.07
CA ALA A 86 -0.06 -14.29 2.78
C ALA A 86 1.44 -14.04 2.51
N THR A 87 1.80 -13.75 1.26
CA THR A 87 3.17 -13.45 0.85
C THR A 87 3.69 -12.20 1.54
N TYR A 88 2.89 -11.13 1.59
CA TYR A 88 3.23 -9.89 2.27
C TYR A 88 3.54 -10.13 3.76
N TYR A 89 2.64 -10.80 4.49
CA TYR A 89 2.84 -11.02 5.92
C TYR A 89 4.05 -11.90 6.23
N ILE A 90 4.33 -12.92 5.43
CA ILE A 90 5.53 -13.74 5.59
C ILE A 90 6.80 -12.89 5.42
N ILE A 91 6.89 -12.10 4.35
CA ILE A 91 8.06 -11.27 4.06
C ILE A 91 8.17 -10.14 5.09
N ALA A 92 7.10 -9.42 5.37
CA ALA A 92 7.09 -8.29 6.31
C ALA A 92 7.47 -8.73 7.73
N CYS A 93 6.95 -9.88 8.21
CA CYS A 93 7.33 -10.43 9.52
C CYS A 93 8.80 -10.86 9.54
N ALA A 94 9.29 -11.51 8.48
CA ALA A 94 10.68 -11.91 8.37
C ALA A 94 11.63 -10.70 8.44
N GLU A 95 11.34 -9.65 7.68
CA GLU A 95 12.12 -8.41 7.71
C GLU A 95 11.99 -7.67 9.04
N ALA A 96 10.79 -7.59 9.61
CA ALA A 96 10.59 -6.98 10.92
C ALA A 96 11.39 -7.67 12.02
N SER A 97 11.40 -9.00 12.07
CA SER A 97 12.19 -9.75 13.08
C SER A 97 13.69 -9.49 12.94
N SER A 98 14.20 -9.43 11.72
CA SER A 98 15.61 -9.16 11.43
C SER A 98 15.99 -7.69 11.74
N ASN A 99 15.20 -6.74 11.23
CA ASN A 99 15.51 -5.31 11.36
C ASN A 99 15.33 -4.80 12.80
N LEU A 100 14.29 -5.25 13.51
CA LEU A 100 14.03 -4.84 14.90
C LEU A 100 14.98 -5.53 15.91
N GLY A 101 15.79 -6.47 15.50
CA GLY A 101 16.83 -7.08 16.33
C GLY A 101 17.86 -6.06 16.86
N ARG A 102 18.08 -4.97 16.12
CA ARG A 102 19.03 -3.91 16.49
C ARG A 102 18.56 -2.99 17.62
N PHE A 103 17.26 -2.97 17.92
CA PHE A 103 16.71 -2.16 19.01
C PHE A 103 16.85 -2.89 20.34
N ASP A 104 18.03 -2.77 20.93
CA ASP A 104 18.49 -3.55 22.09
C ASP A 104 18.53 -2.73 23.41
N GLY A 105 18.21 -1.43 23.34
CA GLY A 105 18.28 -0.52 24.48
C GLY A 105 19.69 -0.06 24.82
N ILE A 106 20.71 -0.43 24.03
CA ILE A 106 22.11 0.00 24.18
C ILE A 106 22.48 0.98 23.07
N ARG A 107 22.37 0.52 21.81
CA ARG A 107 22.71 1.32 20.62
C ARG A 107 21.54 2.11 20.09
N TYR A 108 20.34 1.53 20.15
CA TYR A 108 19.14 2.10 19.54
C TYR A 108 17.91 1.89 20.44
N GLY A 109 16.98 2.83 20.32
CA GLY A 109 15.65 2.74 20.86
C GLY A 109 15.54 2.95 22.37
N TYR A 110 14.43 2.50 22.90
CA TYR A 110 14.10 2.60 24.32
C TYR A 110 15.02 1.72 25.16
N ARG A 111 15.45 2.24 26.32
CA ARG A 111 16.20 1.50 27.34
C ARG A 111 15.40 1.41 28.64
N ALA A 112 15.20 0.22 29.12
CA ALA A 112 14.56 -0.02 30.43
C ALA A 112 15.35 0.66 31.56
N LYS A 113 14.64 1.19 32.53
CA LYS A 113 15.25 1.87 33.67
C LYS A 113 15.75 0.90 34.73
N ASP A 114 15.02 -0.21 34.92
CA ASP A 114 15.28 -1.19 35.97
C ASP A 114 15.77 -2.52 35.35
N TYR A 115 17.00 -2.90 35.67
CA TYR A 115 17.60 -4.17 35.29
C TYR A 115 18.80 -4.49 36.20
N LYS A 116 19.03 -5.76 36.48
CA LYS A 116 20.13 -6.25 37.35
C LYS A 116 21.35 -6.70 36.54
N ASN A 117 21.16 -7.08 35.28
CA ASN A 117 22.20 -7.61 34.41
C ASN A 117 21.85 -7.34 32.93
N LEU A 118 22.81 -7.63 32.04
CA LEU A 118 22.66 -7.37 30.60
C LEU A 118 21.49 -8.12 29.97
N LYS A 119 21.20 -9.34 30.40
CA LYS A 119 20.06 -10.12 29.90
C LYS A 119 18.74 -9.46 30.26
N GLU A 120 18.59 -9.02 31.51
CA GLU A 120 17.39 -8.28 31.94
C GLU A 120 17.27 -6.96 31.19
N LEU A 121 18.36 -6.23 30.95
CA LEU A 121 18.34 -5.00 30.15
C LEU A 121 17.71 -5.27 28.77
N PHE A 122 18.17 -6.28 28.04
CA PHE A 122 17.59 -6.60 26.74
C PHE A 122 16.14 -7.03 26.81
N VAL A 123 15.80 -7.93 27.75
CA VAL A 123 14.43 -8.45 27.88
C VAL A 123 13.47 -7.33 28.24
N ASN A 124 13.79 -6.53 29.25
CA ASN A 124 12.92 -5.45 29.74
C ASN A 124 12.78 -4.36 28.67
N SER A 125 13.89 -3.90 28.07
CA SER A 125 13.85 -2.86 27.03
C SER A 125 12.95 -3.26 25.87
N ARG A 126 13.08 -4.49 25.35
CA ARG A 126 12.27 -4.98 24.24
C ARG A 126 10.83 -5.26 24.65
N SER A 127 10.60 -5.74 25.88
CA SER A 127 9.27 -6.04 26.40
C SER A 127 8.43 -4.77 26.65
N GLU A 128 9.07 -3.71 27.11
CA GLU A 128 8.42 -2.43 27.40
C GLU A 128 8.22 -1.60 26.12
N ALA A 129 9.22 -1.60 25.21
CA ALA A 129 9.21 -0.78 24.00
C ALA A 129 8.26 -1.30 22.90
N PHE A 130 8.18 -2.61 22.72
CA PHE A 130 7.38 -3.19 21.64
C PHE A 130 5.96 -3.53 22.08
N GLY A 131 4.98 -2.97 21.37
CA GLY A 131 3.58 -3.31 21.53
C GLY A 131 3.25 -4.75 21.10
N PRO A 132 2.04 -5.25 21.42
CA PRO A 132 1.64 -6.63 21.18
C PRO A 132 1.78 -7.06 19.70
N GLU A 133 1.37 -6.21 18.76
CA GLU A 133 1.45 -6.51 17.33
C GLU A 133 2.90 -6.62 16.82
N VAL A 134 3.77 -5.72 17.25
CA VAL A 134 5.20 -5.77 16.90
C VAL A 134 5.84 -7.05 17.43
N LYS A 135 5.53 -7.44 18.66
CA LYS A 135 5.99 -8.72 19.26
C LYS A 135 5.51 -9.91 18.45
N ARG A 136 4.24 -9.92 18.04
CA ARG A 136 3.67 -10.97 17.18
C ARG A 136 4.44 -11.11 15.87
N ARG A 137 4.69 -9.99 15.17
CA ARG A 137 5.45 -9.98 13.92
C ARG A 137 6.89 -10.46 14.09
N ILE A 138 7.55 -10.08 15.19
CA ILE A 138 8.91 -10.56 15.51
C ILE A 138 8.91 -12.08 15.71
N ILE A 139 7.95 -12.63 16.45
CA ILE A 139 7.84 -14.07 16.71
C ILE A 139 7.57 -14.83 15.42
N LEU A 140 6.58 -14.39 14.63
CA LEU A 140 6.26 -14.98 13.33
C LEU A 140 7.45 -14.92 12.36
N GLY A 141 8.15 -13.77 12.29
CA GLY A 141 9.32 -13.61 11.45
C GLY A 141 10.48 -14.52 11.87
N THR A 142 10.71 -14.65 13.15
CA THR A 142 11.72 -15.59 13.67
C THR A 142 11.37 -17.04 13.31
N TYR A 143 10.11 -17.41 13.38
CA TYR A 143 9.63 -18.73 12.99
C TYR A 143 9.87 -19.01 11.49
N VAL A 144 9.43 -18.11 10.60
CA VAL A 144 9.58 -18.33 9.14
C VAL A 144 11.02 -18.26 8.66
N LEU A 145 11.93 -17.66 9.43
CA LEU A 145 13.36 -17.62 9.12
C LEU A 145 14.16 -18.78 9.78
N SER A 146 13.53 -19.58 10.64
CA SER A 146 14.21 -20.66 11.34
C SER A 146 14.56 -21.83 10.41
N SER A 147 15.58 -22.59 10.78
CA SER A 147 16.00 -23.81 10.07
C SER A 147 14.83 -24.78 9.94
N GLY A 148 14.59 -25.33 8.75
CA GLY A 148 13.47 -26.20 8.43
C GLY A 148 12.21 -25.48 7.93
N TYR A 149 11.98 -24.21 8.27
CA TYR A 149 10.85 -23.43 7.79
C TYR A 149 11.21 -22.38 6.74
N TYR A 150 12.48 -21.99 6.68
CA TYR A 150 12.99 -20.98 5.74
C TYR A 150 12.66 -21.32 4.28
N ASP A 151 12.89 -22.55 3.85
CA ASP A 151 12.63 -22.98 2.47
C ASP A 151 11.13 -23.11 2.19
N ALA A 152 10.37 -23.59 3.16
CA ALA A 152 8.94 -23.82 3.02
C ALA A 152 8.12 -22.53 3.00
N TYR A 153 8.54 -21.51 3.74
CA TYR A 153 7.80 -20.24 3.86
C TYR A 153 8.51 -19.08 3.19
N TYR A 154 9.69 -18.67 3.68
CA TYR A 154 10.36 -17.46 3.22
C TYR A 154 10.78 -17.53 1.75
N LYS A 155 11.50 -18.59 1.36
CA LYS A 155 11.88 -18.76 -0.06
C LYS A 155 10.68 -18.90 -0.98
N LYS A 156 9.62 -19.58 -0.54
CA LYS A 156 8.39 -19.70 -1.31
C LYS A 156 7.73 -18.33 -1.49
N ALA A 157 7.62 -17.54 -0.43
CA ALA A 157 7.09 -16.18 -0.49
C ALA A 157 7.92 -15.29 -1.44
N GLN A 158 9.25 -15.39 -1.44
CA GLN A 158 10.10 -14.65 -2.38
C GLN A 158 9.86 -15.05 -3.85
N LYS A 159 9.59 -16.33 -4.13
CA LYS A 159 9.19 -16.78 -5.47
C LYS A 159 7.83 -16.20 -5.89
N VAL A 160 6.86 -16.22 -4.98
CA VAL A 160 5.53 -15.60 -5.24
C VAL A 160 5.67 -14.09 -5.44
N ARG A 161 6.49 -13.39 -4.65
CA ARG A 161 6.82 -11.98 -4.89
C ARG A 161 7.30 -11.72 -6.31
N THR A 162 8.20 -12.57 -6.82
CA THR A 162 8.70 -12.44 -8.20
C THR A 162 7.58 -12.64 -9.22
N PHE A 163 6.64 -13.55 -8.94
CA PHE A 163 5.49 -13.79 -9.80
C PHE A 163 4.52 -12.59 -9.78
N VAL A 164 4.17 -12.08 -8.60
CA VAL A 164 3.36 -10.86 -8.46
C VAL A 164 3.97 -9.70 -9.27
N LYS A 165 5.27 -9.48 -9.11
CA LYS A 165 5.99 -8.45 -9.87
C LYS A 165 5.82 -8.59 -11.37
N LYS A 166 5.99 -9.81 -11.91
CA LYS A 166 5.84 -10.08 -13.34
C LYS A 166 4.43 -9.83 -13.86
N GLU A 167 3.40 -10.12 -13.07
CA GLU A 167 2.02 -9.86 -13.48
C GLU A 167 1.71 -8.35 -13.55
N PHE A 168 2.27 -7.55 -12.64
CA PHE A 168 2.21 -6.09 -12.76
C PHE A 168 2.97 -5.61 -13.99
N ASP A 169 4.21 -6.08 -14.21
CA ASP A 169 5.02 -5.71 -15.38
C ASP A 169 4.26 -6.02 -16.71
N LYS A 170 3.62 -7.18 -16.81
CA LYS A 170 2.81 -7.58 -17.96
C LYS A 170 1.60 -6.67 -18.19
N ASN A 171 0.92 -6.26 -17.13
CA ASN A 171 -0.20 -5.32 -17.23
C ASN A 171 0.29 -3.94 -17.71
N PHE A 172 1.44 -3.47 -17.22
CA PHE A 172 2.03 -2.19 -17.65
C PHE A 172 2.64 -2.20 -19.08
N GLU A 173 2.72 -3.35 -19.74
CA GLU A 173 2.97 -3.37 -21.20
C GLU A 173 1.76 -2.85 -21.99
N LYS A 174 0.55 -2.94 -21.44
CA LYS A 174 -0.70 -2.57 -22.12
C LYS A 174 -1.35 -1.32 -21.55
N TYR A 175 -1.29 -1.12 -20.24
CA TYR A 175 -1.95 -0.05 -19.53
C TYR A 175 -0.94 0.92 -18.94
N ASP A 176 -1.29 2.21 -18.95
CA ASP A 176 -0.48 3.27 -18.33
C ASP A 176 -0.72 3.31 -16.81
N VAL A 177 -1.95 3.00 -16.39
CA VAL A 177 -2.39 3.03 -14.99
C VAL A 177 -3.32 1.84 -14.72
N LEU A 178 -3.26 1.29 -13.50
CA LEU A 178 -4.29 0.39 -12.99
C LEU A 178 -5.16 1.11 -11.96
N LEU A 179 -6.47 0.83 -11.96
CA LEU A 179 -7.44 1.41 -11.03
C LEU A 179 -8.06 0.31 -10.17
N THR A 180 -7.99 0.48 -8.84
CA THR A 180 -8.54 -0.48 -7.87
C THR A 180 -9.14 0.24 -6.66
N PRO A 181 -9.94 -0.42 -5.80
CA PRO A 181 -10.26 0.12 -4.48
C PRO A 181 -9.00 0.23 -3.61
N VAL A 182 -8.99 1.17 -2.67
CA VAL A 182 -7.93 1.30 -1.64
C VAL A 182 -8.18 0.33 -0.50
N ALA A 183 -9.44 0.19 -0.09
CA ALA A 183 -9.86 -0.67 1.01
C ALA A 183 -11.18 -1.36 0.65
N PRO A 184 -11.46 -2.54 1.21
CA PRO A 184 -12.70 -3.26 0.92
C PRO A 184 -13.96 -2.59 1.49
N THR A 185 -13.81 -1.75 2.50
CA THR A 185 -14.88 -1.01 3.19
C THR A 185 -14.47 0.43 3.44
N THR A 186 -15.41 1.27 3.84
CA THR A 186 -15.13 2.57 4.46
C THR A 186 -14.51 2.39 5.85
N ALA A 187 -14.15 3.49 6.52
CA ALA A 187 -13.55 3.42 7.85
C ALA A 187 -14.49 2.71 8.84
N PHE A 188 -13.93 1.86 9.67
CA PHE A 188 -14.63 1.16 10.76
C PHE A 188 -14.53 1.93 12.06
N GLY A 189 -15.41 1.63 13.03
CA GLY A 189 -15.44 2.29 14.34
C GLY A 189 -14.15 2.06 15.16
N ILE A 190 -13.83 3.02 16.03
CA ILE A 190 -12.65 2.94 16.91
C ILE A 190 -12.79 1.71 17.81
N GLY A 191 -11.81 0.80 17.77
CA GLY A 191 -11.77 -0.43 18.55
C GLY A 191 -12.57 -1.60 17.98
N GLU A 192 -13.37 -1.42 16.94
CA GLU A 192 -14.26 -2.45 16.37
C GLU A 192 -13.50 -3.71 15.92
N LYS A 193 -12.35 -3.57 15.27
CA LYS A 193 -11.52 -4.70 14.78
C LYS A 193 -10.33 -5.04 15.68
N SER A 194 -10.22 -4.43 16.86
CA SER A 194 -9.04 -4.59 17.73
C SER A 194 -8.83 -6.01 18.25
N ASN A 195 -9.91 -6.80 18.36
CA ASN A 195 -9.90 -8.15 18.93
C ASN A 195 -9.71 -9.26 17.90
N ASN A 196 -9.73 -8.94 16.60
CA ASN A 196 -9.57 -9.92 15.51
C ASN A 196 -8.45 -9.49 14.56
N PRO A 197 -7.21 -9.96 14.77
CA PRO A 197 -6.09 -9.63 13.89
C PRO A 197 -6.30 -10.02 12.43
N LEU A 198 -7.06 -11.10 12.16
CA LEU A 198 -7.31 -11.55 10.79
C LEU A 198 -8.20 -10.56 10.03
N GLU A 199 -9.23 -10.01 10.66
CA GLU A 199 -10.08 -8.98 10.04
C GLU A 199 -9.30 -7.70 9.75
N MET A 200 -8.37 -7.32 10.65
CA MET A 200 -7.46 -6.21 10.39
C MET A 200 -6.55 -6.48 9.19
N TYR A 201 -6.04 -7.70 9.05
CA TYR A 201 -5.18 -8.07 7.93
C TYR A 201 -5.94 -8.10 6.59
N LEU A 202 -7.20 -8.51 6.60
CA LEU A 202 -8.04 -8.48 5.40
C LEU A 202 -8.33 -7.05 4.92
N ALA A 203 -8.26 -6.05 5.79
CA ALA A 203 -8.39 -4.65 5.37
C ALA A 203 -7.27 -4.19 4.41
N ASP A 204 -6.11 -4.87 4.43
CA ASP A 204 -4.95 -4.54 3.59
C ASP A 204 -4.99 -5.22 2.21
N ILE A 205 -6.00 -6.07 1.92
CA ILE A 205 -6.04 -6.93 0.72
C ILE A 205 -5.88 -6.15 -0.59
N CYS A 206 -6.37 -4.92 -0.64
CA CYS A 206 -6.31 -4.07 -1.82
C CYS A 206 -4.94 -3.40 -2.04
N THR A 207 -4.04 -3.40 -1.05
CA THR A 207 -2.79 -2.63 -1.10
C THR A 207 -1.51 -3.47 -1.03
N VAL A 208 -1.58 -4.66 -0.46
CA VAL A 208 -0.39 -5.49 -0.23
C VAL A 208 0.30 -5.96 -1.52
N SER A 209 -0.45 -6.22 -2.58
CA SER A 209 0.12 -6.64 -3.87
C SER A 209 0.97 -5.56 -4.51
N ILE A 210 0.56 -4.30 -4.39
CA ILE A 210 1.27 -3.12 -4.87
C ILE A 210 2.62 -2.96 -4.16
N ASN A 211 2.60 -3.11 -2.82
CA ASN A 211 3.81 -3.09 -2.00
C ASN A 211 4.78 -4.21 -2.37
N ILE A 212 4.27 -5.43 -2.61
CA ILE A 212 5.09 -6.58 -3.04
C ILE A 212 5.68 -6.36 -4.44
N ALA A 213 4.91 -5.80 -5.36
CA ALA A 213 5.37 -5.48 -6.72
C ALA A 213 6.42 -4.37 -6.72
N GLY A 214 6.38 -3.46 -5.76
CA GLY A 214 7.29 -2.30 -5.65
C GLY A 214 6.99 -1.27 -6.73
N VAL A 215 5.72 -0.95 -6.92
CA VAL A 215 5.23 0.07 -7.87
C VAL A 215 4.59 1.24 -7.13
N PRO A 216 4.63 2.46 -7.69
CA PRO A 216 4.00 3.63 -7.10
C PRO A 216 2.48 3.55 -7.19
N ALA A 217 1.81 4.11 -6.19
CA ALA A 217 0.36 4.28 -6.20
C ALA A 217 -0.06 5.57 -5.48
N ILE A 218 -1.21 6.09 -5.84
CA ILE A 218 -1.84 7.23 -5.17
C ILE A 218 -3.29 6.88 -4.83
N SER A 219 -3.69 7.22 -3.59
CA SER A 219 -5.07 7.13 -3.15
C SER A 219 -5.75 8.49 -3.25
N ILE A 220 -6.93 8.53 -3.84
CA ILE A 220 -7.78 9.72 -3.93
C ILE A 220 -9.23 9.37 -3.59
N PRO A 221 -10.00 10.28 -2.97
CA PRO A 221 -11.42 10.05 -2.72
C PRO A 221 -12.19 10.03 -4.04
N CYS A 222 -13.13 9.09 -4.19
CA CYS A 222 -14.00 8.99 -5.36
C CYS A 222 -15.50 9.17 -5.03
N GLY A 223 -15.87 9.19 -3.76
CA GLY A 223 -17.22 9.39 -3.29
C GLY A 223 -17.35 9.22 -1.79
N VAL A 224 -18.57 9.13 -1.32
CA VAL A 224 -18.92 8.79 0.07
C VAL A 224 -19.94 7.66 0.07
N ASP A 225 -20.00 6.90 1.17
CA ASP A 225 -21.07 5.92 1.41
C ASP A 225 -22.36 6.58 1.92
N SER A 226 -23.36 5.77 2.25
CA SER A 226 -24.65 6.22 2.77
C SER A 226 -24.57 6.94 4.13
N GLU A 227 -23.49 6.73 4.88
CA GLU A 227 -23.22 7.40 6.16
C GLU A 227 -22.34 8.66 6.01
N GLY A 228 -21.92 8.98 4.78
CA GLY A 228 -21.06 10.13 4.49
C GLY A 228 -19.57 9.85 4.68
N MET A 229 -19.18 8.58 4.87
CA MET A 229 -17.77 8.19 5.03
C MET A 229 -17.06 8.15 3.68
N PRO A 230 -15.84 8.72 3.56
CA PRO A 230 -15.11 8.75 2.30
C PRO A 230 -14.76 7.37 1.75
N ILE A 231 -14.95 7.20 0.45
CA ILE A 231 -14.51 6.04 -0.32
C ILE A 231 -13.30 6.43 -1.16
N GLY A 232 -12.22 5.67 -1.03
CA GLY A 232 -10.99 5.88 -1.77
C GLY A 232 -10.87 4.93 -2.96
N MET A 233 -10.39 5.44 -4.09
CA MET A 233 -9.80 4.64 -5.16
C MET A 233 -8.29 4.84 -5.18
N GLN A 234 -7.55 3.87 -5.70
CA GLN A 234 -6.13 4.01 -5.96
C GLN A 234 -5.82 3.87 -7.44
N LEU A 235 -4.86 4.67 -7.87
CA LEU A 235 -4.25 4.62 -9.18
C LEU A 235 -2.84 4.11 -9.01
N ILE A 236 -2.50 3.06 -9.74
CA ILE A 236 -1.23 2.35 -9.63
C ILE A 236 -0.49 2.56 -10.94
N GLY A 237 0.76 3.04 -10.89
CA GLY A 237 1.60 3.28 -12.06
C GLY A 237 2.75 2.31 -12.18
N ASN A 238 3.43 2.35 -13.32
CA ASN A 238 4.66 1.62 -13.49
C ASN A 238 5.77 2.19 -12.60
N ARG A 239 6.85 1.45 -12.38
CA ARG A 239 7.97 1.91 -11.52
C ARG A 239 8.54 3.22 -12.00
N PHE A 240 8.66 4.18 -11.07
CA PHE A 240 9.17 5.52 -11.32
C PHE A 240 8.33 6.35 -12.31
N ASP A 241 7.06 6.01 -12.48
CA ASP A 241 6.11 6.77 -13.30
C ASP A 241 5.06 7.47 -12.42
N GLU A 242 5.53 8.15 -11.39
CA GLU A 242 4.71 8.95 -10.49
C GLU A 242 4.01 10.10 -11.23
N GLU A 243 4.61 10.60 -12.33
CA GLU A 243 4.04 11.69 -13.13
C GLU A 243 2.70 11.30 -13.74
N THR A 244 2.59 10.09 -14.29
CA THR A 244 1.36 9.59 -14.92
C THR A 244 0.23 9.44 -13.89
N ILE A 245 0.49 8.82 -12.74
CA ILE A 245 -0.54 8.65 -11.70
C ILE A 245 -0.94 9.98 -11.05
N LEU A 246 -0.01 10.91 -10.87
CA LEU A 246 -0.30 12.25 -10.35
C LEU A 246 -1.18 13.04 -11.31
N ASN A 247 -0.91 12.98 -12.62
CA ASN A 247 -1.77 13.63 -13.61
C ASN A 247 -3.16 13.02 -13.66
N ALA A 248 -3.26 11.69 -13.68
CA ALA A 248 -4.54 10.99 -13.66
C ALA A 248 -5.37 11.34 -12.42
N ALA A 249 -4.74 11.32 -11.24
CA ALA A 249 -5.36 11.69 -9.97
C ALA A 249 -5.82 13.15 -9.97
N TYR A 250 -4.95 14.06 -10.40
CA TYR A 250 -5.24 15.49 -10.47
C TYR A 250 -6.44 15.78 -11.40
N THR A 251 -6.46 15.18 -12.60
CA THR A 251 -7.55 15.35 -13.56
C THR A 251 -8.89 14.90 -12.99
N PHE A 252 -8.91 13.76 -12.30
CA PHE A 252 -10.11 13.27 -11.63
C PHE A 252 -10.55 14.21 -10.50
N GLU A 253 -9.61 14.64 -9.64
CA GLU A 253 -9.88 15.59 -8.54
C GLU A 253 -10.52 16.88 -9.03
N GLN A 254 -10.00 17.45 -10.16
CA GLN A 254 -10.59 18.65 -10.77
C GLN A 254 -12.02 18.41 -11.31
N LYS A 255 -12.30 17.21 -11.80
CA LYS A 255 -13.62 16.84 -12.32
C LYS A 255 -14.67 16.70 -11.22
N ILE A 256 -14.35 16.00 -10.13
CA ILE A 256 -15.33 15.68 -9.08
C ILE A 256 -15.44 16.76 -8.00
N LYS A 257 -14.39 17.58 -7.83
CA LYS A 257 -14.30 18.65 -6.79
C LYS A 257 -14.67 18.14 -5.40
N PHE A 258 -14.19 16.96 -5.03
CA PHE A 258 -14.55 16.26 -3.79
C PHE A 258 -14.42 17.16 -2.55
N ARG A 259 -13.31 17.88 -2.41
CA ARG A 259 -13.02 18.76 -1.29
C ARG A 259 -14.02 19.93 -1.16
N GLU A 260 -14.51 20.43 -2.29
CA GLU A 260 -15.50 21.54 -2.30
C GLU A 260 -16.87 21.04 -1.88
N ASN A 261 -17.25 19.83 -2.33
CA ASN A 261 -18.56 19.23 -2.13
C ASN A 261 -18.72 18.52 -0.78
N HIS A 262 -17.61 18.11 -0.15
CA HIS A 262 -17.60 17.30 1.08
C HIS A 262 -16.69 17.94 2.13
N LYS A 263 -16.93 19.20 2.50
CA LYS A 263 -16.19 19.87 3.58
C LYS A 263 -16.60 19.27 4.91
N PRO A 264 -15.63 18.90 5.79
CA PRO A 264 -15.95 18.48 7.15
C PRO A 264 -16.74 19.61 7.84
N GLN A 265 -17.79 19.23 8.53
CA GLN A 265 -18.46 20.15 9.46
C GLN A 265 -17.62 20.13 10.74
N ILE A 266 -16.79 21.15 10.93
CA ILE A 266 -15.97 21.37 12.14
C ILE A 266 -16.70 22.33 13.05
#